data_b088dc74205b09cde9c0896f69672746
#
_entry.id   b088dc74205b09cde9c0896f69672746
#
_cell.length_a   1.000
_cell.length_b   1.000
_cell.length_c   1.000
_cell.angle_alpha   90.00
_cell.angle_beta   90.00
_cell.angle_gamma   90.00
#
_symmetry.space_group_name_H-M   'P 1'
#
loop_
_entity.id
_entity.type
_entity.pdbx_description
1 polymer ?
#
loop_
_entity_poly.entity_id
_entity_poly.type
_entity_poly.pdbx_seq_one_letter_code
_entity_poly.pdbx_strand_id
1 'polypeptide(L)'
;MMDWQHLLSLRKQGDTKTRSREQEDPTRLSYDVDYDRIVFSGAFRSLQDKTQVIPLSGSGFVHTRLTHSMEVSVVGRSLGRAIGAKVLQKYPHLQELGYQMNDFGTIVASAALAHDIGNPPFGHSGEKAIGDFFRYHEGSVLKGQISDREYADLCSFEGNANGFKILTESRAGVQGGLRLTYATLGTFIKYPKESLPIKPSGAVYDKKYNIFQSDKAFFHEVAQELSLRAIGEGDGLRYVRHPLAFLVEAADDICYTLIDFEDGINLGWIPEEHALEYLIQLIRGSKIKAENITEKYYQLSHKQDRIAYLRALSIGTLIGEAVALFEENEESLLRGDFTTSLLEKSKYKHQIKDIIDLSVSNIYQSPQVVEKELAGYAILQHLLRVYFTAVYHKWHGTTSSYDHIILKTVPTRYLLEEEELYEQILAITCYVASLTDTQTTKLHSKLNGIL
;
A
#
# COMPACT_ATOMS: atom_id res chain seq x y z
N MET A 1 4.75 2.93 -26.53
CA MET A 1 4.84 3.93 -25.45
C MET A 1 3.44 4.08 -24.88
N MET A 2 3.27 4.06 -23.57
CA MET A 2 1.97 4.30 -22.92
C MET A 2 1.48 5.73 -23.24
N ASP A 3 0.18 5.92 -23.27
CA ASP A 3 -0.46 7.20 -23.61
C ASP A 3 -1.33 7.68 -22.44
N TRP A 4 -1.25 8.97 -22.12
CA TRP A 4 -1.96 9.56 -21.00
C TRP A 4 -3.49 9.42 -21.10
N GLN A 5 -4.06 9.45 -22.30
CA GLN A 5 -5.51 9.30 -22.45
C GLN A 5 -6.00 7.92 -21.96
N HIS A 6 -5.26 6.84 -22.26
CA HIS A 6 -5.56 5.50 -21.78
C HIS A 6 -5.25 5.37 -20.28
N LEU A 7 -4.12 5.95 -19.81
CA LEU A 7 -3.73 5.93 -18.40
C LEU A 7 -4.73 6.63 -17.48
N LEU A 8 -5.52 7.57 -18.00
CA LEU A 8 -6.58 8.30 -17.30
C LEU A 8 -7.97 7.66 -17.53
N SER A 9 -8.08 6.37 -17.83
CA SER A 9 -9.35 5.70 -18.09
C SER A 9 -10.31 5.80 -16.89
N LEU A 10 -11.53 6.26 -17.17
CA LEU A 10 -12.65 6.34 -16.24
C LEU A 10 -13.41 5.01 -16.12
N ARG A 11 -13.03 3.99 -16.91
CA ARG A 11 -13.68 2.68 -16.89
C ARG A 11 -13.63 2.07 -15.51
N LYS A 12 -14.71 1.40 -15.13
CA LYS A 12 -14.87 0.65 -13.87
C LYS A 12 -15.28 -0.77 -14.21
N GLN A 13 -14.99 -1.70 -13.31
CA GLN A 13 -15.39 -3.10 -13.48
C GLN A 13 -16.90 -3.23 -13.77
N GLY A 14 -17.24 -4.01 -14.79
CA GLY A 14 -18.62 -4.24 -15.22
C GLY A 14 -19.27 -3.10 -16.01
N ASP A 15 -18.53 -2.07 -16.39
CA ASP A 15 -19.05 -1.03 -17.27
C ASP A 15 -19.31 -1.58 -18.68
N THR A 16 -20.53 -1.39 -19.19
CA THR A 16 -20.94 -1.76 -20.55
C THR A 16 -20.88 -0.60 -21.55
N LYS A 17 -20.66 0.62 -21.06
CA LYS A 17 -20.56 1.85 -21.86
C LYS A 17 -19.24 2.55 -21.59
N THR A 18 -18.68 3.16 -22.64
CA THR A 18 -17.52 4.05 -22.51
C THR A 18 -17.90 5.28 -21.67
N ARG A 19 -17.04 5.64 -20.72
CA ARG A 19 -17.16 6.88 -19.94
C ARG A 19 -16.28 7.96 -20.57
N SER A 20 -16.79 9.18 -20.62
CA SER A 20 -16.07 10.35 -21.08
C SER A 20 -16.02 11.40 -19.97
N ARG A 21 -14.86 12.04 -19.80
CA ARG A 21 -14.65 13.07 -18.77
C ARG A 21 -15.56 14.28 -18.95
N GLU A 22 -15.85 14.66 -20.19
CA GLU A 22 -16.78 15.75 -20.53
C GLU A 22 -18.23 15.50 -20.11
N GLN A 23 -18.63 14.23 -19.99
CA GLN A 23 -19.99 13.82 -19.64
C GLN A 23 -20.21 13.62 -18.16
N GLU A 24 -19.16 13.80 -17.34
CA GLU A 24 -19.27 13.66 -15.89
C GLU A 24 -19.97 14.87 -15.25
N ASP A 25 -20.65 14.61 -14.15
CA ASP A 25 -21.16 15.67 -13.28
C ASP A 25 -19.96 16.44 -12.67
N PRO A 26 -19.78 17.74 -12.97
CA PRO A 26 -18.64 18.51 -12.48
C PRO A 26 -18.63 18.66 -10.96
N THR A 27 -19.74 18.39 -10.29
CA THR A 27 -19.84 18.44 -8.82
C THR A 27 -19.48 17.12 -8.16
N ARG A 28 -19.35 16.03 -8.93
CA ARG A 28 -19.07 14.68 -8.42
C ARG A 28 -18.35 13.82 -9.45
N LEU A 29 -17.09 14.09 -9.65
CA LEU A 29 -16.26 13.39 -10.62
C LEU A 29 -15.96 11.94 -10.20
N SER A 30 -15.72 11.05 -11.16
CA SER A 30 -15.45 9.62 -10.89
C SER A 30 -14.24 9.42 -9.99
N TYR A 31 -13.18 10.23 -10.13
CA TYR A 31 -12.00 10.13 -9.27
C TYR A 31 -12.27 10.59 -7.84
N ASP A 32 -13.10 11.62 -7.64
CA ASP A 32 -13.54 12.04 -6.29
C ASP A 32 -14.39 10.94 -5.63
N VAL A 33 -15.25 10.28 -6.42
CA VAL A 33 -16.03 9.12 -5.95
C VAL A 33 -15.12 7.95 -5.57
N ASP A 34 -13.99 7.76 -6.25
CA ASP A 34 -13.01 6.72 -5.88
C ASP A 34 -12.42 7.02 -4.49
N TYR A 35 -12.02 8.26 -4.25
CA TYR A 35 -11.53 8.71 -2.95
C TYR A 35 -12.56 8.49 -1.85
N ASP A 36 -13.81 8.91 -2.07
CA ASP A 36 -14.91 8.74 -1.14
C ASP A 36 -15.13 7.26 -0.77
N ARG A 37 -15.16 6.38 -1.78
CA ARG A 37 -15.38 4.94 -1.59
C ARG A 37 -14.30 4.29 -0.74
N ILE A 38 -13.04 4.70 -0.90
CA ILE A 38 -11.95 4.23 -0.08
C ILE A 38 -12.14 4.70 1.37
N VAL A 39 -12.36 5.99 1.60
CA VAL A 39 -12.59 6.57 2.94
C VAL A 39 -13.74 5.91 3.68
N PHE A 40 -14.85 5.65 2.98
CA PHE A 40 -16.05 5.04 3.59
C PHE A 40 -15.96 3.51 3.71
N SER A 41 -14.91 2.87 3.18
CA SER A 41 -14.75 1.42 3.29
C SER A 41 -14.41 0.99 4.73
N GLY A 42 -14.91 -0.19 5.11
CA GLY A 42 -14.57 -0.79 6.40
C GLY A 42 -13.08 -1.15 6.48
N ALA A 43 -12.49 -1.57 5.35
CA ALA A 43 -11.08 -1.92 5.27
C ALA A 43 -10.16 -0.72 5.56
N PHE A 44 -10.44 0.45 4.98
CA PHE A 44 -9.69 1.68 5.27
C PHE A 44 -9.83 2.08 6.75
N ARG A 45 -11.05 2.07 7.29
CA ARG A 45 -11.28 2.40 8.71
C ARG A 45 -10.57 1.46 9.68
N SER A 46 -10.38 0.18 9.30
CA SER A 46 -9.65 -0.77 10.14
C SER A 46 -8.17 -0.43 10.32
N LEU A 47 -7.58 0.39 9.41
CA LEU A 47 -6.20 0.87 9.52
C LEU A 47 -5.94 1.72 10.79
N GLN A 48 -7.00 2.24 11.42
CA GLN A 48 -6.90 2.96 12.70
C GLN A 48 -6.31 2.08 13.81
N ASP A 49 -6.58 0.79 13.79
CA ASP A 49 -6.12 -0.19 14.78
C ASP A 49 -5.14 -1.20 14.14
N LYS A 50 -4.35 -0.73 13.17
CA LYS A 50 -3.21 -1.45 12.61
C LYS A 50 -1.94 -0.63 12.78
N THR A 51 -0.91 -1.28 13.28
CA THR A 51 0.40 -0.66 13.55
C THR A 51 1.05 -0.16 12.26
N GLN A 52 1.58 1.07 12.29
CA GLN A 52 2.52 1.56 11.29
C GLN A 52 3.95 1.10 11.63
N VAL A 53 4.46 1.50 12.78
CA VAL A 53 5.83 1.21 13.23
C VAL A 53 5.86 0.54 14.61
N ILE A 54 5.12 1.07 15.58
CA ILE A 54 5.17 0.65 16.98
C ILE A 54 3.91 -0.12 17.36
N PRO A 55 3.93 -1.46 17.38
CA PRO A 55 2.76 -2.26 17.66
C PRO A 55 2.17 -1.95 19.04
N LEU A 56 0.84 -1.95 19.13
CA LEU A 56 0.08 -1.81 20.38
C LEU A 56 0.58 -0.63 21.24
N SER A 57 0.86 0.52 20.60
CA SER A 57 1.28 1.72 21.32
C SER A 57 0.13 2.28 22.15
N GLY A 58 0.37 2.51 23.44
CA GLY A 58 -0.56 3.25 24.31
C GLY A 58 -0.45 4.78 24.16
N SER A 59 0.46 5.26 23.32
CA SER A 59 0.69 6.70 23.08
C SER A 59 -0.17 7.20 21.93
N GLY A 60 -0.99 8.22 22.17
CA GLY A 60 -1.77 8.89 21.12
C GLY A 60 -0.95 9.74 20.14
N PHE A 61 0.37 9.79 20.29
CA PHE A 61 1.28 10.54 19.41
C PHE A 61 1.90 9.69 18.30
N VAL A 62 1.75 8.36 18.35
CA VAL A 62 2.32 7.45 17.37
C VAL A 62 1.33 7.26 16.22
N HIS A 63 1.83 7.35 14.99
CA HIS A 63 1.01 7.20 13.81
C HIS A 63 0.48 5.77 13.66
N THR A 64 -0.80 5.66 13.31
CA THR A 64 -1.44 4.43 12.84
C THR A 64 -1.33 4.34 11.33
N ARG A 65 -1.61 3.17 10.74
CA ARG A 65 -1.69 3.07 9.27
C ARG A 65 -2.75 3.99 8.65
N LEU A 66 -3.82 4.31 9.40
CA LEU A 66 -4.83 5.27 8.94
C LEU A 66 -4.23 6.66 8.78
N THR A 67 -3.58 7.20 9.82
CA THR A 67 -3.01 8.54 9.79
C THR A 67 -1.88 8.63 8.77
N HIS A 68 -1.01 7.62 8.70
CA HIS A 68 0.02 7.52 7.67
C HIS A 68 -0.58 7.54 6.24
N SER A 69 -1.59 6.71 5.96
CA SER A 69 -2.26 6.69 4.64
C SER A 69 -2.89 8.05 4.29
N MET A 70 -3.42 8.78 5.27
CA MET A 70 -3.93 10.14 5.06
C MET A 70 -2.82 11.12 4.70
N GLU A 71 -1.68 11.06 5.36
CA GLU A 71 -0.51 11.92 5.09
C GLU A 71 0.10 11.62 3.72
N VAL A 72 0.29 10.33 3.39
CA VAL A 72 0.73 9.90 2.05
C VAL A 72 -0.24 10.42 0.97
N SER A 73 -1.55 10.36 1.23
CA SER A 73 -2.58 10.89 0.31
C SER A 73 -2.45 12.40 0.10
N VAL A 74 -2.16 13.18 1.14
CA VAL A 74 -1.95 14.65 1.04
C VAL A 74 -0.70 14.98 0.22
N VAL A 75 0.41 14.27 0.46
CA VAL A 75 1.64 14.43 -0.31
C VAL A 75 1.42 13.99 -1.76
N GLY A 76 0.79 12.83 -1.97
CA GLY A 76 0.43 12.28 -3.28
C GLY A 76 -0.44 13.22 -4.10
N ARG A 77 -1.45 13.85 -3.47
CA ARG A 77 -2.28 14.86 -4.12
C ARG A 77 -1.45 16.05 -4.62
N SER A 78 -0.49 16.50 -3.83
CA SER A 78 0.37 17.62 -4.20
C SER A 78 1.28 17.26 -5.38
N LEU A 79 1.87 16.07 -5.36
CA LEU A 79 2.67 15.52 -6.45
C LEU A 79 1.82 15.37 -7.73
N GLY A 80 0.65 14.74 -7.61
CA GLY A 80 -0.26 14.51 -8.74
C GLY A 80 -0.71 15.79 -9.40
N ARG A 81 -1.09 16.84 -8.63
CA ARG A 81 -1.45 18.14 -9.16
C ARG A 81 -0.30 18.83 -9.90
N ALA A 82 0.89 18.79 -9.32
CA ALA A 82 2.07 19.41 -9.94
C ALA A 82 2.42 18.75 -11.28
N ILE A 83 2.38 17.43 -11.33
CA ILE A 83 2.61 16.66 -12.57
C ILE A 83 1.46 16.85 -13.55
N GLY A 84 0.21 16.82 -13.07
CA GLY A 84 -0.97 17.07 -13.92
C GLY A 84 -0.91 18.40 -14.65
N ALA A 85 -0.49 19.47 -13.97
CA ALA A 85 -0.31 20.79 -14.61
C ALA A 85 0.73 20.74 -15.76
N LYS A 86 1.84 20.01 -15.59
CA LYS A 86 2.90 19.86 -16.59
C LYS A 86 2.46 18.96 -17.76
N VAL A 87 1.81 17.85 -17.46
CA VAL A 87 1.26 16.94 -18.47
C VAL A 87 0.23 17.65 -19.34
N LEU A 88 -0.72 18.38 -18.74
CA LEU A 88 -1.73 19.14 -19.48
C LEU A 88 -1.14 20.25 -20.35
N GLN A 89 -0.05 20.88 -19.91
CA GLN A 89 0.68 21.84 -20.71
C GLN A 89 1.36 21.19 -21.92
N LYS A 90 1.92 19.99 -21.74
CA LYS A 90 2.63 19.23 -22.80
C LYS A 90 1.68 18.53 -23.75
N TYR A 91 0.50 18.14 -23.28
CA TYR A 91 -0.53 17.39 -24.03
C TYR A 91 -1.88 18.13 -24.00
N PRO A 92 -2.04 19.26 -24.73
CA PRO A 92 -3.23 20.14 -24.65
C PRO A 92 -4.55 19.43 -25.01
N HIS A 93 -4.52 18.40 -25.85
CA HIS A 93 -5.70 17.60 -26.21
C HIS A 93 -6.39 16.98 -24.98
N LEU A 94 -5.67 16.70 -23.90
CA LEU A 94 -6.26 16.19 -22.65
C LEU A 94 -7.18 17.24 -22.00
N GLN A 95 -6.84 18.55 -22.11
CA GLN A 95 -7.70 19.62 -21.64
C GLN A 95 -8.97 19.74 -22.50
N GLU A 96 -8.85 19.51 -23.81
CA GLU A 96 -10.00 19.45 -24.74
C GLU A 96 -10.94 18.29 -24.39
N LEU A 97 -10.41 17.19 -23.85
CA LEU A 97 -11.17 16.06 -23.31
C LEU A 97 -11.73 16.30 -21.89
N GLY A 98 -11.54 17.50 -21.34
CA GLY A 98 -12.06 17.91 -20.02
C GLY A 98 -11.17 17.56 -18.81
N TYR A 99 -9.99 16.95 -19.00
CA TYR A 99 -9.10 16.64 -17.90
C TYR A 99 -8.46 17.90 -17.29
N GLN A 100 -8.30 17.87 -15.97
CA GLN A 100 -7.74 18.95 -15.18
C GLN A 100 -6.60 18.46 -14.29
N MET A 101 -5.75 19.37 -13.82
CA MET A 101 -4.65 19.00 -12.90
C MET A 101 -5.16 18.33 -11.62
N ASN A 102 -6.37 18.64 -11.18
CA ASN A 102 -6.98 18.05 -10.01
C ASN A 102 -7.29 16.56 -10.21
N ASP A 103 -7.59 16.11 -11.43
CA ASP A 103 -7.84 14.70 -11.73
C ASP A 103 -6.61 13.87 -11.39
N PHE A 104 -5.43 14.29 -11.85
CA PHE A 104 -4.15 13.66 -11.49
C PHE A 104 -3.91 13.66 -9.97
N GLY A 105 -4.20 14.79 -9.32
CA GLY A 105 -4.08 14.91 -7.87
C GLY A 105 -5.00 13.93 -7.14
N THR A 106 -6.24 13.78 -7.58
CA THR A 106 -7.22 12.90 -6.94
C THR A 106 -6.92 11.42 -7.19
N ILE A 107 -6.48 11.05 -8.41
CA ILE A 107 -6.05 9.68 -8.73
C ILE A 107 -4.90 9.26 -7.80
N VAL A 108 -3.84 10.07 -7.73
CA VAL A 108 -2.67 9.76 -6.87
C VAL A 108 -3.06 9.76 -5.40
N ALA A 109 -3.90 10.71 -4.95
CA ALA A 109 -4.37 10.75 -3.57
C ALA A 109 -5.20 9.52 -3.19
N SER A 110 -6.08 9.06 -4.07
CA SER A 110 -6.91 7.87 -3.86
C SER A 110 -6.07 6.60 -3.79
N ALA A 111 -5.13 6.43 -4.71
CA ALA A 111 -4.22 5.30 -4.73
C ALA A 111 -3.30 5.30 -3.48
N ALA A 112 -2.78 6.47 -3.09
CA ALA A 112 -1.99 6.66 -1.89
C ALA A 112 -2.79 6.38 -0.61
N LEU A 113 -4.06 6.80 -0.55
CA LEU A 113 -4.94 6.50 0.58
C LEU A 113 -5.15 4.98 0.77
N ALA A 114 -5.20 4.24 -0.32
CA ALA A 114 -5.44 2.80 -0.32
C ALA A 114 -4.16 1.95 -0.21
N HIS A 115 -2.96 2.53 -0.30
CA HIS A 115 -1.71 1.77 -0.52
C HIS A 115 -1.46 0.68 0.54
N ASP A 116 -1.87 0.91 1.78
CA ASP A 116 -1.69 0.02 2.93
C ASP A 116 -2.94 -0.79 3.31
N ILE A 117 -4.05 -0.69 2.54
CA ILE A 117 -5.36 -1.25 2.90
C ILE A 117 -5.34 -2.78 3.08
N GLY A 118 -4.41 -3.47 2.43
CA GLY A 118 -4.28 -4.92 2.45
C GLY A 118 -3.31 -5.46 3.48
N ASN A 119 -2.60 -4.63 4.21
CA ASN A 119 -1.60 -5.08 5.18
C ASN A 119 -2.25 -5.87 6.33
N PRO A 120 -1.68 -7.03 6.72
CA PRO A 120 -2.17 -7.80 7.85
C PRO A 120 -1.87 -7.11 9.18
N PRO A 121 -2.44 -7.61 10.30
CA PRO A 121 -2.03 -7.19 11.63
C PRO A 121 -0.51 -7.33 11.80
N PHE A 122 0.09 -6.42 12.57
CA PHE A 122 1.54 -6.36 12.84
C PHE A 122 2.41 -6.15 11.58
N GLY A 123 1.84 -5.67 10.48
CA GLY A 123 2.54 -5.24 9.28
C GLY A 123 3.40 -6.32 8.61
N HIS A 124 4.65 -5.99 8.30
CA HIS A 124 5.57 -6.91 7.60
C HIS A 124 5.89 -8.18 8.40
N SER A 125 5.88 -8.11 9.72
CA SER A 125 6.01 -9.30 10.57
C SER A 125 4.81 -10.23 10.38
N GLY A 126 3.61 -9.66 10.22
CA GLY A 126 2.40 -10.41 9.89
C GLY A 126 2.46 -11.07 8.51
N GLU A 127 2.95 -10.38 7.47
CA GLU A 127 3.16 -10.99 6.14
C GLU A 127 4.09 -12.20 6.21
N LYS A 128 5.21 -12.06 6.92
CA LYS A 128 6.16 -13.17 7.14
C LYS A 128 5.50 -14.33 7.90
N ALA A 129 4.75 -14.04 8.97
CA ALA A 129 4.05 -15.06 9.73
C ALA A 129 3.08 -15.86 8.86
N ILE A 130 2.31 -15.21 8.00
CA ILE A 130 1.40 -15.85 7.05
C ILE A 130 2.20 -16.71 6.06
N GLY A 131 3.22 -16.19 5.42
CA GLY A 131 4.03 -16.93 4.45
C GLY A 131 4.73 -18.14 5.05
N ASP A 132 5.29 -18.02 6.25
CA ASP A 132 5.99 -19.10 6.94
C ASP A 132 5.03 -20.18 7.43
N PHE A 133 3.77 -19.86 7.76
CA PHE A 133 2.73 -20.83 8.05
C PHE A 133 2.54 -21.83 6.89
N PHE A 134 2.48 -21.31 5.65
CA PHE A 134 2.33 -22.17 4.48
C PHE A 134 3.62 -22.87 4.06
N ARG A 135 4.80 -22.32 4.39
CA ARG A 135 6.08 -22.95 4.06
C ARG A 135 6.50 -24.05 5.02
N TYR A 136 6.30 -23.83 6.32
CA TYR A 136 6.99 -24.62 7.36
C TYR A 136 6.05 -25.24 8.39
N HIS A 137 4.75 -24.88 8.38
CA HIS A 137 3.76 -25.36 9.35
C HIS A 137 2.64 -26.13 8.66
N GLU A 138 1.46 -26.22 9.28
CA GLU A 138 0.33 -27.02 8.82
C GLU A 138 -0.11 -26.68 7.39
N GLY A 139 0.01 -25.44 6.97
CA GLY A 139 -0.31 -25.01 5.60
C GLY A 139 0.56 -25.64 4.52
N SER A 140 1.72 -26.22 4.89
CA SER A 140 2.62 -26.90 3.93
C SER A 140 2.01 -28.14 3.28
N VAL A 141 0.96 -28.70 3.86
CA VAL A 141 0.20 -29.83 3.30
C VAL A 141 -0.41 -29.51 1.93
N LEU A 142 -0.62 -28.24 1.61
CA LEU A 142 -1.18 -27.80 0.32
C LEU A 142 -0.21 -28.00 -0.85
N LYS A 143 1.08 -28.19 -0.58
CA LYS A 143 2.08 -28.38 -1.63
C LYS A 143 1.75 -29.64 -2.45
N GLY A 144 1.50 -29.45 -3.74
CA GLY A 144 1.07 -30.50 -4.65
C GLY A 144 -0.44 -30.79 -4.65
N GLN A 145 -1.24 -30.13 -3.81
CA GLN A 145 -2.71 -30.18 -3.86
C GLN A 145 -3.30 -29.02 -4.66
N ILE A 146 -2.58 -27.91 -4.73
CA ILE A 146 -2.87 -26.73 -5.54
C ILE A 146 -1.69 -26.46 -6.50
N SER A 147 -1.86 -25.58 -7.47
CA SER A 147 -0.77 -25.25 -8.39
C SER A 147 0.40 -24.55 -7.69
N ASP A 148 1.60 -24.62 -8.28
CA ASP A 148 2.80 -23.97 -7.74
C ASP A 148 2.61 -22.44 -7.61
N ARG A 149 1.80 -21.82 -8.47
CA ARG A 149 1.51 -20.38 -8.45
C ARG A 149 0.59 -20.02 -7.29
N GLU A 150 -0.48 -20.77 -7.09
CA GLU A 150 -1.38 -20.62 -5.97
C GLU A 150 -0.66 -20.86 -4.63
N TYR A 151 0.19 -21.87 -4.59
CA TYR A 151 1.02 -22.12 -3.41
C TYR A 151 2.03 -20.99 -3.15
N ALA A 152 2.59 -20.40 -4.21
CA ALA A 152 3.49 -19.25 -4.09
C ALA A 152 2.77 -17.99 -3.55
N ASP A 153 1.51 -17.76 -3.91
CA ASP A 153 0.69 -16.68 -3.36
C ASP A 153 0.57 -16.77 -1.85
N LEU A 154 0.31 -17.97 -1.33
CA LEU A 154 0.17 -18.22 0.10
C LEU A 154 1.53 -18.14 0.82
N CYS A 155 2.57 -18.76 0.26
CA CYS A 155 3.91 -18.76 0.84
C CYS A 155 4.59 -17.37 0.84
N SER A 156 4.22 -16.51 -0.06
CA SER A 156 4.80 -15.17 -0.21
C SER A 156 3.75 -14.09 -0.01
N PHE A 157 2.78 -14.31 0.88
CA PHE A 157 1.66 -13.40 1.09
C PHE A 157 2.11 -11.95 1.18
N GLU A 158 1.46 -11.09 0.38
CA GLU A 158 1.78 -9.66 0.26
C GLU A 158 0.55 -8.80 0.54
N GLY A 159 0.71 -7.81 1.41
CA GLY A 159 -0.34 -6.81 1.67
C GLY A 159 -0.76 -6.07 0.42
N ASN A 160 0.18 -5.84 -0.52
CA ASN A 160 -0.13 -5.21 -1.80
C ASN A 160 -1.13 -6.03 -2.64
N ALA A 161 -0.97 -7.35 -2.69
CA ALA A 161 -1.89 -8.24 -3.41
C ALA A 161 -3.24 -8.32 -2.71
N ASN A 162 -3.24 -8.47 -1.38
CA ASN A 162 -4.46 -8.42 -0.58
C ASN A 162 -5.20 -7.07 -0.73
N GLY A 163 -4.45 -5.97 -0.85
CA GLY A 163 -5.02 -4.64 -1.13
C GLY A 163 -5.77 -4.59 -2.45
N PHE A 164 -5.17 -5.10 -3.54
CA PHE A 164 -5.84 -5.19 -4.83
C PHE A 164 -7.12 -6.03 -4.74
N LYS A 165 -7.06 -7.20 -4.09
CA LYS A 165 -8.22 -8.07 -3.85
C LYS A 165 -9.32 -7.34 -3.09
N ILE A 166 -9.01 -6.64 -1.98
CA ILE A 166 -9.99 -5.86 -1.20
C ILE A 166 -10.68 -4.79 -2.05
N LEU A 167 -9.92 -4.10 -2.92
CA LEU A 167 -10.43 -3.03 -3.77
C LEU A 167 -11.34 -3.55 -4.90
N THR A 168 -11.15 -4.78 -5.36
CA THR A 168 -11.72 -5.29 -6.61
C THR A 168 -12.63 -6.51 -6.48
N GLU A 169 -12.56 -7.24 -5.35
CA GLU A 169 -13.30 -8.50 -5.18
C GLU A 169 -14.81 -8.32 -5.27
N SER A 170 -15.39 -8.95 -6.29
CA SER A 170 -16.85 -9.03 -6.44
C SER A 170 -17.44 -10.01 -5.41
N ARG A 171 -18.61 -9.67 -4.89
CA ARG A 171 -19.34 -10.48 -3.91
C ARG A 171 -20.82 -10.48 -4.25
N ALA A 172 -21.61 -11.36 -3.65
CA ALA A 172 -23.05 -11.41 -3.85
C ALA A 172 -23.69 -10.02 -3.63
N GLY A 173 -24.31 -9.47 -4.67
CA GLY A 173 -24.91 -8.14 -4.67
C GLY A 173 -23.92 -6.95 -4.75
N VAL A 174 -22.60 -7.20 -4.80
CA VAL A 174 -21.57 -6.15 -4.91
C VAL A 174 -20.60 -6.52 -6.02
N GLN A 175 -20.75 -5.89 -7.18
CA GLN A 175 -19.85 -6.11 -8.32
C GLN A 175 -18.62 -5.17 -8.21
N GLY A 176 -17.43 -5.72 -8.39
CA GLY A 176 -16.19 -4.96 -8.51
C GLY A 176 -15.67 -4.35 -7.20
N GLY A 177 -15.95 -4.94 -6.05
CA GLY A 177 -15.47 -4.48 -4.76
C GLY A 177 -15.87 -3.03 -4.47
N LEU A 178 -14.89 -2.12 -4.38
CA LEU A 178 -15.14 -0.67 -4.26
C LEU A 178 -15.47 -0.01 -5.61
N ARG A 179 -15.35 -0.74 -6.70
CA ARG A 179 -15.67 -0.29 -8.05
C ARG A 179 -14.99 1.04 -8.42
N LEU A 180 -13.67 1.07 -8.27
CA LEU A 180 -12.81 2.21 -8.58
C LEU A 180 -12.56 2.29 -10.10
N THR A 181 -12.15 3.48 -10.57
CA THR A 181 -11.67 3.66 -11.95
C THR A 181 -10.40 2.87 -12.20
N TYR A 182 -10.20 2.43 -13.44
CA TYR A 182 -8.97 1.71 -13.80
C TYR A 182 -7.73 2.59 -13.66
N ALA A 183 -7.84 3.91 -13.89
CA ALA A 183 -6.76 4.85 -13.60
C ALA A 183 -6.31 4.80 -12.13
N THR A 184 -7.26 4.81 -11.18
CA THR A 184 -6.96 4.69 -9.75
C THR A 184 -6.37 3.33 -9.41
N LEU A 185 -6.93 2.22 -9.95
CA LEU A 185 -6.41 0.87 -9.73
C LEU A 185 -5.00 0.70 -10.30
N GLY A 186 -4.74 1.16 -11.53
CA GLY A 186 -3.39 1.11 -12.13
C GLY A 186 -2.37 1.91 -11.34
N THR A 187 -2.77 3.06 -10.81
CA THR A 187 -1.93 3.92 -9.96
C THR A 187 -1.64 3.28 -8.59
N PHE A 188 -2.60 2.51 -8.04
CA PHE A 188 -2.41 1.74 -6.81
C PHE A 188 -1.41 0.60 -6.99
N ILE A 189 -1.36 -0.03 -8.18
CA ILE A 189 -0.53 -1.23 -8.42
C ILE A 189 0.96 -0.85 -8.50
N LYS A 190 1.68 -1.01 -7.41
CA LYS A 190 3.14 -0.81 -7.30
C LYS A 190 3.95 -1.89 -8.03
N TYR A 191 3.45 -3.13 -8.03
CA TYR A 191 4.15 -4.33 -8.51
C TYR A 191 3.26 -5.12 -9.46
N PRO A 192 3.14 -4.71 -10.74
CA PRO A 192 2.15 -5.22 -11.69
C PRO A 192 2.49 -6.63 -12.20
N LYS A 193 2.55 -7.59 -11.30
CA LYS A 193 2.85 -9.01 -11.55
C LYS A 193 2.21 -9.93 -10.51
N GLU A 194 2.16 -11.21 -10.84
CA GLU A 194 1.83 -12.33 -9.96
C GLU A 194 3.01 -12.66 -9.01
N SER A 195 2.78 -13.56 -8.05
CA SER A 195 3.80 -14.02 -7.08
C SER A 195 5.02 -14.65 -7.75
N LEU A 196 4.83 -15.39 -8.85
CA LEU A 196 5.89 -15.95 -9.68
C LEU A 196 5.98 -15.24 -11.04
N PRO A 197 7.17 -15.10 -11.62
CA PRO A 197 8.50 -15.42 -11.05
C PRO A 197 8.92 -14.46 -9.94
N ILE A 198 9.69 -14.96 -8.97
CA ILE A 198 10.20 -14.16 -7.85
C ILE A 198 11.30 -13.25 -8.35
N LYS A 199 11.12 -11.92 -8.21
CA LYS A 199 12.12 -10.89 -8.57
C LYS A 199 12.79 -11.15 -9.93
N PRO A 200 12.03 -11.22 -11.02
CA PRO A 200 12.56 -11.61 -12.34
C PRO A 200 13.59 -10.62 -12.91
N SER A 201 13.69 -9.42 -12.36
CA SER A 201 14.68 -8.43 -12.70
C SER A 201 15.08 -7.59 -11.49
N GLY A 202 16.05 -6.66 -11.68
CA GLY A 202 16.42 -5.66 -10.67
C GLY A 202 15.49 -4.43 -10.62
N ALA A 203 14.45 -4.38 -11.45
CA ALA A 203 13.53 -3.25 -11.48
C ALA A 203 12.71 -3.14 -10.18
N VAL A 204 12.41 -1.91 -9.77
CA VAL A 204 11.67 -1.63 -8.53
C VAL A 204 10.28 -2.30 -8.54
N TYR A 205 9.64 -2.38 -9.68
CA TYR A 205 8.33 -3.00 -9.84
C TYR A 205 8.34 -4.54 -9.86
N ASP A 206 9.52 -5.16 -9.82
CA ASP A 206 9.70 -6.61 -9.73
C ASP A 206 10.07 -7.09 -8.31
N LYS A 207 10.23 -6.17 -7.35
CA LYS A 207 10.64 -6.50 -5.97
C LYS A 207 9.62 -7.36 -5.21
N LYS A 208 8.32 -7.10 -5.42
CA LYS A 208 7.16 -7.75 -4.79
C LYS A 208 6.11 -8.09 -5.86
N TYR A 209 4.85 -8.30 -5.46
CA TYR A 209 3.74 -8.52 -6.39
C TYR A 209 2.43 -7.93 -5.82
N ASN A 210 1.45 -7.66 -6.71
CA ASN A 210 0.15 -7.13 -6.34
C ASN A 210 -1.02 -8.07 -6.68
N ILE A 211 -0.79 -9.21 -7.33
CA ILE A 211 -1.86 -9.96 -7.98
C ILE A 211 -1.83 -11.41 -7.54
N PHE A 212 -2.86 -11.85 -6.81
CA PHE A 212 -3.13 -13.26 -6.55
C PHE A 212 -3.66 -13.94 -7.80
N GLN A 213 -3.55 -15.28 -7.87
CA GLN A 213 -4.07 -16.06 -9.00
C GLN A 213 -5.58 -15.85 -9.20
N SER A 214 -6.34 -15.71 -8.10
CA SER A 214 -7.77 -15.39 -8.12
C SER A 214 -8.12 -14.08 -8.82
N ASP A 215 -7.22 -13.10 -8.81
CA ASP A 215 -7.47 -11.74 -9.32
C ASP A 215 -6.83 -11.48 -10.69
N LYS A 216 -6.11 -12.49 -11.23
CA LYS A 216 -5.30 -12.39 -12.45
C LYS A 216 -6.10 -11.92 -13.68
N ALA A 217 -7.26 -12.50 -13.90
CA ALA A 217 -8.08 -12.17 -15.10
C ALA A 217 -8.50 -10.70 -15.09
N PHE A 218 -8.95 -10.19 -13.96
CA PHE A 218 -9.35 -8.80 -13.82
C PHE A 218 -8.15 -7.85 -13.91
N PHE A 219 -7.01 -8.21 -13.33
CA PHE A 219 -5.78 -7.42 -13.48
C PHE A 219 -5.38 -7.26 -14.96
N HIS A 220 -5.43 -8.35 -15.74
CA HIS A 220 -5.13 -8.26 -17.18
C HIS A 220 -6.10 -7.33 -17.91
N GLU A 221 -7.38 -7.34 -17.57
CA GLU A 221 -8.37 -6.39 -18.12
C GLU A 221 -7.97 -4.94 -17.82
N VAL A 222 -7.61 -4.63 -16.56
CA VAL A 222 -7.15 -3.29 -16.15
C VAL A 222 -5.88 -2.90 -16.91
N ALA A 223 -4.89 -3.78 -16.99
CA ALA A 223 -3.61 -3.51 -17.65
C ALA A 223 -3.78 -3.25 -19.15
N GLN A 224 -4.67 -3.99 -19.82
CA GLN A 224 -4.99 -3.81 -21.24
C GLN A 224 -5.71 -2.47 -21.50
N GLU A 225 -6.71 -2.15 -20.71
CA GLU A 225 -7.44 -0.86 -20.80
C GLU A 225 -6.49 0.33 -20.66
N LEU A 226 -5.58 0.26 -19.67
CA LEU A 226 -4.59 1.31 -19.44
C LEU A 226 -3.42 1.28 -20.42
N SER A 227 -3.42 0.34 -21.38
CA SER A 227 -2.33 0.14 -22.35
C SER A 227 -0.96 0.00 -21.66
N LEU A 228 -0.89 -0.65 -20.50
CA LEU A 228 0.37 -0.92 -19.83
C LEU A 228 1.23 -1.86 -20.67
N ARG A 229 2.51 -1.51 -20.85
CA ARG A 229 3.43 -2.33 -21.64
C ARG A 229 3.68 -3.67 -20.95
N ALA A 230 3.37 -4.76 -21.65
CA ALA A 230 3.66 -6.11 -21.20
C ALA A 230 5.17 -6.42 -21.28
N ILE A 231 5.65 -7.26 -20.36
CA ILE A 231 7.03 -7.77 -20.28
C ILE A 231 6.96 -9.29 -20.10
N GLY A 232 7.67 -10.03 -20.95
CA GLY A 232 7.65 -11.49 -20.93
C GLY A 232 6.41 -12.05 -21.62
N GLU A 233 6.26 -13.38 -21.61
CA GLU A 233 5.18 -14.11 -22.25
C GLU A 233 4.72 -15.28 -21.36
N GLY A 234 3.53 -15.79 -21.62
CA GLY A 234 2.96 -16.94 -20.92
C GLY A 234 2.98 -16.76 -19.41
N ASP A 235 3.53 -17.72 -18.72
CA ASP A 235 3.62 -17.72 -17.24
C ASP A 235 4.59 -16.68 -16.66
N GLY A 236 5.41 -16.04 -17.48
CA GLY A 236 6.28 -14.92 -17.08
C GLY A 236 5.69 -13.55 -17.38
N LEU A 237 4.44 -13.47 -17.87
CA LEU A 237 3.81 -12.21 -18.22
C LEU A 237 3.62 -11.31 -17.01
N ARG A 238 4.13 -10.10 -17.12
CA ARG A 238 3.96 -9.00 -16.18
C ARG A 238 3.89 -7.68 -16.94
N TYR A 239 3.63 -6.60 -16.26
CA TYR A 239 3.50 -5.30 -16.90
C TYR A 239 4.46 -4.28 -16.28
N VAL A 240 4.75 -3.20 -17.02
CA VAL A 240 5.41 -2.04 -16.44
C VAL A 240 4.43 -1.31 -15.53
N ARG A 241 4.98 -0.57 -14.59
CA ARG A 241 4.20 0.23 -13.63
C ARG A 241 3.49 1.39 -14.34
N HIS A 242 2.27 1.70 -13.92
CA HIS A 242 1.60 2.95 -14.30
C HIS A 242 2.47 4.15 -13.87
N PRO A 243 2.70 5.18 -14.72
CA PRO A 243 3.56 6.31 -14.35
C PRO A 243 3.18 6.98 -13.03
N LEU A 244 1.90 7.20 -12.76
CA LEU A 244 1.45 7.82 -11.50
C LEU A 244 1.73 6.97 -10.25
N ALA A 245 1.93 5.66 -10.38
CA ALA A 245 2.29 4.79 -9.26
C ALA A 245 3.68 5.14 -8.67
N PHE A 246 4.58 5.73 -9.47
CA PHE A 246 5.86 6.27 -8.97
C PHE A 246 5.66 7.48 -8.06
N LEU A 247 4.59 8.26 -8.25
CA LEU A 247 4.23 9.36 -7.36
C LEU A 247 3.64 8.85 -6.04
N VAL A 248 2.89 7.75 -6.06
CA VAL A 248 2.42 7.09 -4.84
C VAL A 248 3.60 6.57 -4.02
N GLU A 249 4.56 5.89 -4.68
CA GLU A 249 5.78 5.42 -4.03
C GLU A 249 6.60 6.59 -3.46
N ALA A 250 6.79 7.67 -4.22
CA ALA A 250 7.51 8.84 -3.73
C ALA A 250 6.81 9.52 -2.53
N ALA A 251 5.47 9.57 -2.52
CA ALA A 251 4.70 10.10 -1.40
C ALA A 251 4.87 9.24 -0.14
N ASP A 252 4.82 7.92 -0.29
CA ASP A 252 5.06 6.95 0.78
C ASP A 252 6.49 7.08 1.33
N ASP A 253 7.50 7.09 0.46
CA ASP A 253 8.91 7.25 0.83
C ASP A 253 9.18 8.57 1.57
N ILE A 254 8.56 9.69 1.16
CA ILE A 254 8.67 10.99 1.82
C ILE A 254 8.08 10.91 3.24
N CYS A 255 6.87 10.37 3.38
CA CYS A 255 6.21 10.24 4.68
C CYS A 255 6.98 9.28 5.60
N TYR A 256 7.34 8.10 5.09
CA TYR A 256 8.13 7.13 5.82
C TYR A 256 9.46 7.72 6.33
N THR A 257 10.17 8.49 5.50
CA THR A 257 11.44 9.09 5.88
C THR A 257 11.28 10.13 6.99
N LEU A 258 10.26 11.00 6.91
CA LEU A 258 10.19 12.20 7.74
C LEU A 258 9.29 12.03 8.97
N ILE A 259 8.20 11.27 8.85
CA ILE A 259 7.21 11.14 9.91
C ILE A 259 7.65 10.09 10.94
N ASP A 260 8.19 8.96 10.50
CA ASP A 260 8.73 7.96 11.42
C ASP A 260 9.93 8.53 12.21
N PHE A 261 10.74 9.36 11.57
CA PHE A 261 11.83 10.10 12.23
C PHE A 261 11.28 11.08 13.28
N GLU A 262 10.21 11.83 12.96
CA GLU A 262 9.51 12.70 13.91
C GLU A 262 8.95 11.92 15.10
N ASP A 263 8.32 10.76 14.86
CA ASP A 263 7.81 9.88 15.92
C ASP A 263 8.94 9.44 16.85
N GLY A 264 10.10 9.06 16.31
CA GLY A 264 11.26 8.70 17.11
C GLY A 264 11.76 9.83 18.00
N ILE A 265 11.71 11.06 17.51
CA ILE A 265 12.09 12.25 18.29
C ILE A 265 11.03 12.57 19.37
N ASN A 266 9.75 12.48 19.02
CA ASN A 266 8.66 12.76 19.95
C ASN A 266 8.61 11.73 21.11
N LEU A 267 8.96 10.48 20.85
CA LEU A 267 9.09 9.42 21.84
C LEU A 267 10.38 9.52 22.69
N GLY A 268 11.31 10.39 22.28
CA GLY A 268 12.60 10.52 22.96
C GLY A 268 13.60 9.40 22.64
N TRP A 269 13.35 8.61 21.59
CA TRP A 269 14.26 7.55 21.11
C TRP A 269 15.35 8.11 20.20
N ILE A 270 15.09 9.24 19.58
CA ILE A 270 16.04 10.02 18.79
C ILE A 270 16.20 11.40 19.45
N PRO A 271 17.42 11.87 19.73
CA PRO A 271 17.67 13.22 20.27
C PRO A 271 17.18 14.32 19.31
N GLU A 272 16.63 15.42 19.85
CA GLU A 272 16.13 16.55 19.04
C GLU A 272 17.24 17.21 18.19
N GLU A 273 18.47 17.21 18.68
CA GLU A 273 19.62 17.78 17.97
C GLU A 273 19.82 17.14 16.60
N HIS A 274 19.50 15.85 16.46
CA HIS A 274 19.55 15.15 15.16
C HIS A 274 18.48 15.66 14.20
N ALA A 275 17.30 16.11 14.68
CA ALA A 275 16.31 16.72 13.79
C ALA A 275 16.87 17.97 13.11
N LEU A 276 17.51 18.85 13.90
CA LEU A 276 18.11 20.05 13.35
C LEU A 276 19.24 19.71 12.36
N GLU A 277 20.10 18.76 12.72
CA GLU A 277 21.25 18.37 11.89
C GLU A 277 20.81 17.77 10.55
N TYR A 278 20.00 16.71 10.58
CA TYR A 278 19.63 15.93 9.38
C TYR A 278 18.61 16.65 8.50
N LEU A 279 17.58 17.27 9.08
CA LEU A 279 16.55 17.95 8.31
C LEU A 279 17.07 19.28 7.71
N ILE A 280 17.93 20.01 8.39
CA ILE A 280 18.57 21.21 7.80
C ILE A 280 19.45 20.84 6.60
N GLN A 281 20.20 19.74 6.65
CA GLN A 281 20.97 19.28 5.50
C GLN A 281 20.10 19.00 4.28
N LEU A 282 18.93 18.39 4.51
CA LEU A 282 17.93 18.14 3.47
C LEU A 282 17.39 19.47 2.89
N ILE A 283 17.11 20.44 3.73
CA ILE A 283 16.47 21.72 3.34
C ILE A 283 17.47 22.70 2.70
N ARG A 284 18.79 22.57 2.94
CA ARG A 284 19.83 23.49 2.42
C ARG A 284 19.80 23.69 0.91
N GLY A 285 19.29 22.73 0.14
CA GLY A 285 19.07 22.85 -1.29
C GLY A 285 17.77 23.55 -1.70
N SER A 286 16.96 23.99 -0.74
CA SER A 286 15.72 24.72 -0.98
C SER A 286 15.99 26.20 -1.33
N LYS A 287 14.94 26.90 -1.78
CA LYS A 287 15.01 28.35 -2.06
C LYS A 287 15.12 29.21 -0.79
N ILE A 288 14.95 28.64 0.40
CA ILE A 288 14.97 29.35 1.68
C ILE A 288 16.41 29.35 2.20
N LYS A 289 16.89 30.53 2.63
CA LYS A 289 18.25 30.64 3.19
C LYS A 289 18.32 29.90 4.54
N ALA A 290 19.37 29.10 4.72
CA ALA A 290 19.58 28.28 5.92
C ALA A 290 19.57 29.11 7.22
N GLU A 291 20.10 30.34 7.18
CA GLU A 291 20.11 31.28 8.31
C GLU A 291 18.68 31.60 8.81
N ASN A 292 17.77 31.89 7.88
CA ASN A 292 16.37 32.18 8.21
C ASN A 292 15.64 30.95 8.82
N ILE A 293 16.00 29.75 8.38
CA ILE A 293 15.45 28.50 8.92
C ILE A 293 15.90 28.31 10.37
N THR A 294 17.20 28.48 10.60
CA THR A 294 17.80 28.32 11.94
C THR A 294 17.27 29.37 12.90
N GLU A 295 17.17 30.63 12.48
CA GLU A 295 16.60 31.71 13.27
C GLU A 295 15.16 31.40 13.68
N LYS A 296 14.32 31.02 12.71
CA LYS A 296 12.91 30.67 12.98
C LYS A 296 12.80 29.45 13.92
N TYR A 297 13.65 28.44 13.77
CA TYR A 297 13.68 27.28 14.64
C TYR A 297 13.89 27.70 16.11
N TYR A 298 14.86 28.54 16.39
CA TYR A 298 15.13 28.99 17.76
C TYR A 298 14.12 30.00 18.33
N GLN A 299 13.30 30.64 17.48
CA GLN A 299 12.17 31.47 17.92
C GLN A 299 10.99 30.62 18.44
N LEU A 300 10.88 29.36 18.03
CA LEU A 300 9.82 28.47 18.46
C LEU A 300 10.13 27.90 19.84
N SER A 301 9.26 28.12 20.83
CA SER A 301 9.49 27.74 22.21
C SER A 301 9.24 26.25 22.46
N HIS A 302 8.29 25.63 21.76
CA HIS A 302 7.93 24.23 21.97
C HIS A 302 8.68 23.31 21.00
N LYS A 303 9.20 22.17 21.52
CA LYS A 303 9.89 21.14 20.74
C LYS A 303 9.06 20.68 19.53
N GLN A 304 7.79 20.36 19.78
CA GLN A 304 6.88 19.86 18.74
C GLN A 304 6.72 20.85 17.57
N ASP A 305 6.60 22.17 17.88
CA ASP A 305 6.49 23.20 16.84
C ASP A 305 7.79 23.31 16.03
N ARG A 306 8.95 23.17 16.67
CA ARG A 306 10.26 23.19 16.02
C ARG A 306 10.41 22.02 15.02
N ILE A 307 10.06 20.81 15.46
CA ILE A 307 10.14 19.61 14.63
C ILE A 307 9.12 19.69 13.47
N ALA A 308 7.87 20.06 13.76
CA ALA A 308 6.83 20.23 12.73
C ALA A 308 7.23 21.27 11.67
N TYR A 309 7.90 22.36 12.05
CA TYR A 309 8.41 23.36 11.12
C TYR A 309 9.46 22.76 10.18
N LEU A 310 10.46 22.05 10.70
CA LEU A 310 11.50 21.43 9.86
C LEU A 310 10.91 20.32 8.97
N ARG A 311 9.99 19.50 9.50
CA ARG A 311 9.27 18.49 8.71
C ARG A 311 8.54 19.11 7.52
N ALA A 312 7.78 20.19 7.75
CA ALA A 312 7.01 20.83 6.68
C ALA A 312 7.92 21.34 5.54
N LEU A 313 9.06 21.92 5.87
CA LEU A 313 10.04 22.39 4.87
C LEU A 313 10.69 21.21 4.14
N SER A 314 10.99 20.13 4.85
CA SER A 314 11.59 18.91 4.29
C SER A 314 10.63 18.24 3.30
N ILE A 315 9.36 18.08 3.67
CA ILE A 315 8.29 17.55 2.78
C ILE A 315 8.21 18.41 1.52
N GLY A 316 8.13 19.74 1.65
CA GLY A 316 8.08 20.65 0.50
C GLY A 316 9.30 20.54 -0.42
N THR A 317 10.48 20.35 0.15
CA THR A 317 11.73 20.15 -0.60
C THR A 317 11.70 18.85 -1.40
N LEU A 318 11.30 17.73 -0.77
CA LEU A 318 11.24 16.43 -1.43
C LEU A 318 10.10 16.34 -2.47
N ILE A 319 8.95 17.00 -2.23
CA ILE A 319 7.89 17.12 -3.25
C ILE A 319 8.45 17.83 -4.49
N GLY A 320 9.15 18.97 -4.32
CA GLY A 320 9.74 19.69 -5.44
C GLY A 320 10.77 18.86 -6.21
N GLU A 321 11.59 18.09 -5.51
CA GLU A 321 12.56 17.17 -6.11
C GLU A 321 11.89 16.02 -6.88
N ALA A 322 10.90 15.36 -6.27
CA ALA A 322 10.19 14.26 -6.92
C ALA A 322 9.44 14.72 -8.20
N VAL A 323 8.86 15.91 -8.19
CA VAL A 323 8.23 16.53 -9.38
C VAL A 323 9.25 16.77 -10.49
N ALA A 324 10.43 17.33 -10.15
CA ALA A 324 11.49 17.57 -11.15
C ALA A 324 11.98 16.24 -11.75
N LEU A 325 12.23 15.24 -10.91
CA LEU A 325 12.68 13.91 -11.37
C LEU A 325 11.64 13.20 -12.23
N PHE A 326 10.35 13.33 -11.93
CA PHE A 326 9.29 12.78 -12.76
C PHE A 326 9.26 13.46 -14.13
N GLU A 327 9.30 14.79 -14.18
CA GLU A 327 9.30 15.57 -15.42
C GLU A 327 10.51 15.23 -16.31
N GLU A 328 11.71 15.17 -15.74
CA GLU A 328 12.93 14.81 -16.44
C GLU A 328 12.89 13.39 -17.03
N ASN A 329 12.18 12.47 -16.39
CA ASN A 329 12.11 11.07 -16.76
C ASN A 329 10.76 10.65 -17.37
N GLU A 330 9.83 11.58 -17.65
CA GLU A 330 8.46 11.27 -18.11
C GLU A 330 8.45 10.33 -19.33
N GLU A 331 9.32 10.59 -20.31
CA GLU A 331 9.40 9.76 -21.50
C GLU A 331 9.85 8.32 -21.18
N SER A 332 10.80 8.14 -20.28
CA SER A 332 11.25 6.83 -19.80
C SER A 332 10.16 6.12 -19.00
N LEU A 333 9.39 6.85 -18.17
CA LEU A 333 8.23 6.35 -17.45
C LEU A 333 7.15 5.85 -18.42
N LEU A 334 6.81 6.65 -19.44
CA LEU A 334 5.82 6.26 -20.45
C LEU A 334 6.29 5.11 -21.36
N ARG A 335 7.58 4.95 -21.61
CA ARG A 335 8.13 3.77 -22.28
C ARG A 335 8.18 2.53 -21.38
N GLY A 336 8.13 2.71 -20.05
CA GLY A 336 8.31 1.66 -19.07
C GLY A 336 9.76 1.21 -18.90
N ASP A 337 10.72 2.08 -19.21
CA ASP A 337 12.16 1.81 -19.11
C ASP A 337 12.74 2.36 -17.80
N PHE A 338 11.94 3.09 -17.01
CA PHE A 338 12.31 3.60 -15.71
C PHE A 338 12.19 2.49 -14.65
N THR A 339 13.32 2.05 -14.08
CA THR A 339 13.41 0.81 -13.28
C THR A 339 13.73 1.02 -11.81
N THR A 340 13.93 2.28 -11.37
CA THR A 340 14.23 2.65 -9.98
C THR A 340 13.06 3.42 -9.36
N SER A 341 13.08 3.71 -8.05
CA SER A 341 12.18 4.72 -7.49
C SER A 341 12.66 6.13 -7.86
N LEU A 342 11.74 7.13 -7.77
CA LEU A 342 12.11 8.53 -8.05
C LEU A 342 13.18 9.02 -7.07
N LEU A 343 13.00 8.75 -5.77
CA LEU A 343 13.92 9.26 -4.73
C LEU A 343 15.28 8.57 -4.72
N GLU A 344 15.42 7.37 -5.30
CA GLU A 344 16.74 6.74 -5.53
C GLU A 344 17.60 7.55 -6.52
N LYS A 345 16.99 8.35 -7.40
CA LYS A 345 17.69 9.27 -8.31
C LYS A 345 17.86 10.68 -7.73
N SER A 346 17.32 10.94 -6.56
CA SER A 346 17.38 12.26 -5.94
C SER A 346 18.81 12.65 -5.58
N LYS A 347 19.11 13.93 -5.72
CA LYS A 347 20.32 14.54 -5.16
C LYS A 347 20.37 14.45 -3.63
N TYR A 348 19.23 14.23 -2.97
CA TYR A 348 19.10 14.06 -1.52
C TYR A 348 19.16 12.60 -1.06
N LYS A 349 19.44 11.64 -1.93
CA LYS A 349 19.41 10.20 -1.62
C LYS A 349 20.29 9.81 -0.41
N HIS A 350 21.42 10.50 -0.20
CA HIS A 350 22.30 10.24 0.94
C HIS A 350 21.68 10.73 2.24
N GLN A 351 21.13 11.95 2.26
CA GLN A 351 20.46 12.51 3.42
C GLN A 351 19.20 11.70 3.80
N ILE A 352 18.41 11.28 2.81
CA ILE A 352 17.28 10.39 3.00
C ILE A 352 17.74 9.08 3.64
N LYS A 353 18.81 8.47 3.11
CA LYS A 353 19.36 7.23 3.65
C LYS A 353 19.83 7.39 5.09
N ASP A 354 20.52 8.47 5.42
CA ASP A 354 21.02 8.72 6.77
C ASP A 354 19.86 8.83 7.78
N ILE A 355 18.77 9.51 7.41
CA ILE A 355 17.55 9.61 8.24
C ILE A 355 16.91 8.23 8.43
N ILE A 356 16.79 7.44 7.36
CA ILE A 356 16.22 6.09 7.42
C ILE A 356 17.10 5.17 8.29
N ASP A 357 18.42 5.17 8.10
CA ASP A 357 19.34 4.34 8.87
C ASP A 357 19.25 4.66 10.38
N LEU A 358 19.08 5.94 10.73
CA LEU A 358 18.89 6.38 12.10
C LEU A 358 17.53 5.90 12.68
N SER A 359 16.47 6.00 11.89
CA SER A 359 15.14 5.50 12.27
C SER A 359 15.15 3.97 12.44
N VAL A 360 15.80 3.24 11.52
CA VAL A 360 15.92 1.78 11.61
C VAL A 360 16.63 1.37 12.90
N SER A 361 17.75 1.99 13.22
CA SER A 361 18.56 1.60 14.38
C SER A 361 17.89 1.95 15.72
N ASN A 362 17.19 3.09 15.80
CA ASN A 362 16.64 3.58 17.05
C ASN A 362 15.16 3.23 17.28
N ILE A 363 14.40 2.99 16.21
CA ILE A 363 12.95 2.71 16.28
C ILE A 363 12.67 1.25 15.95
N TYR A 364 12.91 0.85 14.69
CA TYR A 364 12.51 -0.47 14.20
C TYR A 364 13.24 -1.64 14.87
N GLN A 365 14.51 -1.45 15.25
CA GLN A 365 15.32 -2.45 15.95
C GLN A 365 15.29 -2.29 17.48
N SER A 366 14.42 -1.42 17.99
CA SER A 366 14.28 -1.28 19.45
C SER A 366 13.71 -2.56 20.07
N PRO A 367 14.17 -2.94 21.30
CA PRO A 367 13.65 -4.13 21.99
C PRO A 367 12.13 -4.14 22.10
N GLN A 368 11.53 -2.98 22.35
CA GLN A 368 10.09 -2.81 22.50
C GLN A 368 9.30 -3.15 21.22
N VAL A 369 9.84 -2.82 20.06
CA VAL A 369 9.22 -3.15 18.76
C VAL A 369 9.41 -4.63 18.47
N VAL A 370 10.64 -5.14 18.61
CA VAL A 370 10.98 -6.54 18.32
C VAL A 370 10.19 -7.53 19.18
N GLU A 371 10.02 -7.25 20.49
CA GLU A 371 9.20 -8.09 21.39
C GLU A 371 7.73 -8.17 20.95
N LYS A 372 7.17 -7.05 20.51
CA LYS A 372 5.78 -6.99 20.03
C LYS A 372 5.62 -7.66 18.68
N GLU A 373 6.59 -7.52 17.77
CA GLU A 373 6.61 -8.25 16.51
C GLU A 373 6.66 -9.75 16.73
N LEU A 374 7.48 -10.23 17.67
CA LEU A 374 7.57 -11.63 18.04
C LEU A 374 6.22 -12.15 18.56
N ALA A 375 5.57 -11.40 19.44
CA ALA A 375 4.25 -11.75 19.97
C ALA A 375 3.20 -11.81 18.82
N GLY A 376 3.17 -10.81 17.96
CA GLY A 376 2.27 -10.73 16.81
C GLY A 376 2.46 -11.91 15.84
N TYR A 377 3.70 -12.28 15.58
CA TYR A 377 4.04 -13.44 14.76
C TYR A 377 3.45 -14.75 15.34
N ALA A 378 3.66 -15.00 16.63
CA ALA A 378 3.13 -16.19 17.30
C ALA A 378 1.60 -16.24 17.32
N ILE A 379 0.96 -15.08 17.56
CA ILE A 379 -0.51 -14.96 17.54
C ILE A 379 -1.07 -15.30 16.15
N LEU A 380 -0.52 -14.75 15.09
CA LEU A 380 -0.99 -14.99 13.71
C LEU A 380 -0.80 -16.46 13.31
N GLN A 381 0.33 -17.08 13.66
CA GLN A 381 0.56 -18.52 13.43
C GLN A 381 -0.53 -19.36 14.09
N HIS A 382 -0.91 -19.04 15.34
CA HIS A 382 -1.98 -19.76 16.04
C HIS A 382 -3.35 -19.56 15.37
N LEU A 383 -3.71 -18.32 15.02
CA LEU A 383 -4.99 -18.04 14.36
C LEU A 383 -5.08 -18.74 13.01
N LEU A 384 -4.02 -18.69 12.20
CA LEU A 384 -3.97 -19.37 10.91
C LEU A 384 -4.15 -20.88 11.09
N ARG A 385 -3.45 -21.49 12.03
CA ARG A 385 -3.61 -22.92 12.34
C ARG A 385 -5.05 -23.27 12.62
N VAL A 386 -5.73 -22.54 13.50
CA VAL A 386 -7.11 -22.85 13.90
C VAL A 386 -8.06 -22.70 12.71
N TYR A 387 -8.01 -21.60 11.98
CA TYR A 387 -8.95 -21.34 10.88
C TYR A 387 -8.64 -22.19 9.63
N PHE A 388 -7.38 -22.32 9.28
CA PHE A 388 -6.94 -23.19 8.20
C PHE A 388 -7.39 -24.63 8.42
N THR A 389 -7.14 -25.20 9.61
CA THR A 389 -7.51 -26.57 9.93
C THR A 389 -9.01 -26.78 9.79
N ALA A 390 -9.83 -25.88 10.28
CA ALA A 390 -11.28 -25.98 10.19
C ALA A 390 -11.78 -25.96 8.73
N VAL A 391 -11.24 -25.09 7.86
CA VAL A 391 -11.57 -25.04 6.43
C VAL A 391 -11.04 -26.28 5.71
N TYR A 392 -9.82 -26.70 5.98
CA TYR A 392 -9.19 -27.87 5.36
C TYR A 392 -9.92 -29.17 5.72
N HIS A 393 -10.32 -29.36 6.99
CA HIS A 393 -11.15 -30.50 7.41
C HIS A 393 -12.53 -30.46 6.73
N LYS A 394 -13.12 -29.28 6.57
CA LYS A 394 -14.39 -29.13 5.86
C LYS A 394 -14.26 -29.56 4.40
N TRP A 395 -13.21 -29.13 3.70
CA TRP A 395 -12.93 -29.54 2.33
C TRP A 395 -12.83 -31.08 2.18
N HIS A 396 -12.18 -31.73 3.14
CA HIS A 396 -11.99 -33.19 3.12
C HIS A 396 -13.15 -33.98 3.75
N GLY A 397 -14.22 -33.33 4.22
CA GLY A 397 -15.35 -34.03 4.85
C GLY A 397 -15.02 -34.63 6.21
N THR A 398 -14.01 -34.14 6.91
CA THR A 398 -13.53 -34.65 8.21
C THR A 398 -13.77 -33.65 9.37
N THR A 399 -14.74 -32.77 9.22
CA THR A 399 -15.04 -31.70 10.16
C THR A 399 -15.42 -32.21 11.55
N SER A 400 -14.71 -31.73 12.57
CA SER A 400 -15.03 -31.99 13.97
C SER A 400 -16.09 -31.03 14.52
N SER A 401 -16.63 -31.33 15.72
CA SER A 401 -17.55 -30.40 16.42
C SER A 401 -16.87 -29.07 16.73
N TYR A 402 -15.55 -29.07 17.00
CA TYR A 402 -14.79 -27.86 17.24
C TYR A 402 -14.65 -27.03 15.96
N ASP A 403 -14.34 -27.66 14.82
CA ASP A 403 -14.27 -26.98 13.52
C ASP A 403 -15.58 -26.29 13.18
N HIS A 404 -16.72 -26.95 13.44
CA HIS A 404 -18.04 -26.32 13.24
C HIS A 404 -18.24 -25.04 14.08
N ILE A 405 -17.72 -25.02 15.31
CA ILE A 405 -17.79 -23.82 16.16
C ILE A 405 -16.87 -22.73 15.59
N ILE A 406 -15.65 -23.08 15.19
CA ILE A 406 -14.70 -22.11 14.59
C ILE A 406 -15.28 -21.49 13.33
N LEU A 407 -15.81 -22.28 12.42
CA LEU A 407 -16.38 -21.79 11.16
C LEU A 407 -17.57 -20.81 11.38
N LYS A 408 -18.35 -20.98 12.45
CA LYS A 408 -19.42 -20.02 12.82
C LYS A 408 -18.89 -18.66 13.27
N THR A 409 -17.61 -18.54 13.62
CA THR A 409 -17.00 -17.24 13.98
C THR A 409 -16.49 -16.46 12.77
N VAL A 410 -16.39 -17.13 11.61
CA VAL A 410 -15.93 -16.53 10.36
C VAL A 410 -17.10 -15.81 9.67
N PRO A 411 -16.93 -14.54 9.25
CA PRO A 411 -17.95 -13.87 8.46
C PRO A 411 -18.24 -14.64 7.15
N THR A 412 -19.52 -14.79 6.79
CA THR A 412 -19.96 -15.63 5.64
C THR A 412 -19.28 -15.29 4.32
N ARG A 413 -18.87 -14.03 4.12
CA ARG A 413 -18.16 -13.60 2.92
C ARG A 413 -16.80 -14.27 2.69
N TYR A 414 -16.22 -14.90 3.71
CA TYR A 414 -14.95 -15.62 3.64
C TYR A 414 -15.13 -17.14 3.64
N LEU A 415 -16.37 -17.63 3.66
CA LEU A 415 -16.71 -19.06 3.59
C LEU A 415 -17.19 -19.37 2.17
N LEU A 416 -16.27 -19.63 1.26
CA LEU A 416 -16.51 -19.85 -0.18
C LEU A 416 -16.75 -21.35 -0.45
N GLU A 417 -17.91 -21.88 -0.09
CA GLU A 417 -18.18 -23.32 -0.09
C GLU A 417 -18.19 -23.98 -1.48
N GLU A 418 -18.48 -23.22 -2.52
CA GLU A 418 -18.59 -23.72 -3.90
C GLU A 418 -17.29 -23.50 -4.72
N GLU A 419 -16.29 -22.83 -4.13
CA GLU A 419 -15.03 -22.53 -4.81
C GLU A 419 -13.96 -23.60 -4.58
N GLU A 420 -12.93 -23.60 -5.42
CA GLU A 420 -11.80 -24.54 -5.32
C GLU A 420 -11.01 -24.37 -4.00
N LEU A 421 -10.20 -25.34 -3.66
CA LEU A 421 -9.44 -25.38 -2.38
C LEU A 421 -8.59 -24.11 -2.18
N TYR A 422 -7.91 -23.67 -3.24
CA TYR A 422 -7.08 -22.47 -3.16
C TYR A 422 -7.88 -21.23 -2.77
N GLU A 423 -9.02 -20.98 -3.42
CA GLU A 423 -9.88 -19.84 -3.16
C GLU A 423 -10.41 -19.87 -1.72
N GLN A 424 -10.81 -21.03 -1.21
CA GLN A 424 -11.29 -21.17 0.18
C GLN A 424 -10.16 -20.86 1.18
N ILE A 425 -8.95 -21.38 0.94
CA ILE A 425 -7.79 -21.13 1.80
C ILE A 425 -7.32 -19.69 1.70
N LEU A 426 -7.29 -19.09 0.50
CA LEU A 426 -6.95 -17.68 0.33
C LEU A 426 -7.98 -16.80 1.06
N ALA A 427 -9.27 -17.08 0.93
CA ALA A 427 -10.33 -16.31 1.60
C ALA A 427 -10.17 -16.32 3.12
N ILE A 428 -9.89 -17.47 3.73
CA ILE A 428 -9.69 -17.56 5.19
C ILE A 428 -8.37 -16.88 5.61
N THR A 429 -7.34 -16.93 4.77
CA THR A 429 -6.09 -16.19 4.99
C THR A 429 -6.33 -14.68 4.94
N CYS A 430 -7.09 -14.20 3.95
CA CYS A 430 -7.51 -12.81 3.84
C CYS A 430 -8.41 -12.37 5.01
N TYR A 431 -9.26 -13.28 5.56
CA TYR A 431 -9.99 -13.00 6.79
C TYR A 431 -9.04 -12.72 7.95
N VAL A 432 -8.06 -13.57 8.20
CA VAL A 432 -7.07 -13.36 9.27
C VAL A 432 -6.28 -12.05 9.02
N ALA A 433 -5.88 -11.78 7.78
CA ALA A 433 -5.20 -10.56 7.39
C ALA A 433 -6.08 -9.29 7.53
N SER A 434 -7.41 -9.43 7.48
CA SER A 434 -8.35 -8.31 7.64
C SER A 434 -8.56 -7.87 9.09
N LEU A 435 -8.16 -8.70 10.06
CA LEU A 435 -8.26 -8.36 11.48
C LEU A 435 -7.35 -7.18 11.81
N THR A 436 -7.70 -6.45 12.87
CA THR A 436 -6.84 -5.42 13.46
C THR A 436 -5.92 -6.03 14.52
N ASP A 437 -4.89 -5.31 14.96
CA ASP A 437 -3.96 -5.76 15.99
C ASP A 437 -4.69 -6.13 17.29
N THR A 438 -5.63 -5.26 17.71
CA THR A 438 -6.46 -5.51 18.90
C THR A 438 -7.43 -6.68 18.71
N GLN A 439 -8.08 -6.79 17.55
CA GLN A 439 -8.98 -7.91 17.27
C GLN A 439 -8.23 -9.24 17.27
N THR A 440 -7.05 -9.27 16.66
CA THR A 440 -6.17 -10.44 16.58
C THR A 440 -5.77 -10.92 17.98
N THR A 441 -5.31 -10.00 18.83
CA THR A 441 -4.93 -10.30 20.23
C THR A 441 -6.11 -10.83 21.05
N LYS A 442 -7.27 -10.16 20.96
CA LYS A 442 -8.49 -10.58 21.67
C LYS A 442 -8.99 -11.95 21.19
N LEU A 443 -8.95 -12.20 19.89
CA LEU A 443 -9.39 -13.47 19.31
C LEU A 443 -8.46 -14.61 19.75
N HIS A 444 -7.15 -14.36 19.75
CA HIS A 444 -6.16 -15.33 20.26
C HIS A 444 -6.43 -15.68 21.72
N SER A 445 -6.68 -14.69 22.60
CA SER A 445 -7.02 -14.93 24.00
C SER A 445 -8.27 -15.82 24.14
N LYS A 446 -9.35 -15.50 23.41
CA LYS A 446 -10.59 -16.28 23.43
C LYS A 446 -10.38 -17.73 22.97
N LEU A 447 -9.58 -17.97 21.92
CA LEU A 447 -9.28 -19.31 21.45
C LEU A 447 -8.45 -20.13 22.44
N ASN A 448 -7.69 -19.47 23.33
CA ASN A 448 -6.99 -20.09 24.45
C ASN A 448 -7.82 -20.18 25.75
N GLY A 449 -9.14 -19.90 25.69
CA GLY A 449 -10.04 -19.99 26.85
C GLY A 449 -9.87 -18.85 27.87
N ILE A 450 -9.20 -17.76 27.48
CA ILE A 450 -9.06 -16.54 28.30
C ILE A 450 -10.17 -15.58 27.88
N LEU A 451 -11.22 -15.42 28.69
CA LEU A 451 -12.41 -14.59 28.44
C LEU A 451 -12.26 -13.19 29.00
#